data_c8062708c32f03df3545c2bebcda7df0
#
_entry.id   c8062708c32f03df3545c2bebcda7df0
#
_cell.length_a   1.000
_cell.length_b   1.000
_cell.length_c   1.000
_cell.angle_alpha   90.00
_cell.angle_beta   90.00
_cell.angle_gamma   90.00
#
_symmetry.space_group_name_H-M   'P 1'
#
loop_
_entity.id
_entity.type
_entity.pdbx_description
1 polymer ?
#
loop_
_entity_poly.entity_id
_entity_poly.type
_entity_poly.pdbx_seq_one_letter_code
_entity_poly.pdbx_strand_id
1 'polypeptide(L)'
;PIYTITNDTPPAKYLTQSDVKRSFVANGAIINGTVENSIIGRDVVIGSGAIVRNCILFSGAVVDPGAHLENVIMDKSSKVHRQLELHGEYDSPLYIKEGDVV
;
A
#
# COMPACT_ATOMS: atom_id res chain seq x y z
N PRO A 1 20.45 21.49 -6.78
CA PRO A 1 19.85 21.13 -7.06
C PRO A 1 19.11 20.66 -7.60
N ILE A 2 19.06 20.41 -7.70
CA ILE A 2 18.44 20.03 -7.94
C ILE A 2 17.59 19.78 -8.32
N TYR A 3 17.41 19.73 -8.35
CA TYR A 3 16.62 19.37 -8.51
C TYR A 3 15.76 19.21 -9.05
N THR A 4 15.47 19.18 -9.39
CA THR A 4 14.83 19.09 -9.86
C THR A 4 14.13 18.46 -10.22
N ILE A 5 13.94 18.18 -10.06
CA ILE A 5 13.21 17.66 -10.46
C ILE A 5 12.12 17.73 -11.01
N THR A 6 11.83 17.72 -11.59
CA THR A 6 10.81 17.90 -12.21
C THR A 6 9.98 16.82 -12.31
N ASN A 7 9.71 16.26 -11.33
CA ASN A 7 8.83 15.21 -11.19
C ASN A 7 7.43 15.72 -11.24
N ASP A 8 6.69 15.35 -12.21
CA ASP A 8 5.31 15.72 -12.31
C ASP A 8 4.39 14.85 -11.47
N THR A 9 4.92 13.85 -10.82
CA THR A 9 4.13 12.98 -9.97
C THR A 9 3.70 13.74 -8.71
N PRO A 10 2.41 13.77 -8.38
CA PRO A 10 1.97 14.45 -7.18
C PRO A 10 2.48 13.75 -5.92
N PRO A 11 2.60 14.47 -4.82
CA PRO A 11 2.97 13.84 -3.56
C PRO A 11 1.91 12.84 -3.11
N ALA A 12 2.24 12.02 -2.13
CA ALA A 12 1.27 11.13 -1.53
C ALA A 12 0.16 11.93 -0.86
N LYS A 13 -1.06 11.39 -0.92
CA LYS A 13 -2.23 12.02 -0.29
C LYS A 13 -2.66 11.19 0.89
N TYR A 14 -2.84 11.84 2.03
CA TYR A 14 -3.29 11.20 3.25
C TYR A 14 -4.69 11.70 3.56
N LEU A 15 -5.68 10.83 3.41
CA LEU A 15 -7.07 11.22 3.59
C LEU A 15 -7.46 11.11 5.07
N THR A 16 -8.72 11.41 5.38
CA THR A 16 -9.12 11.63 6.77
C THR A 16 -8.94 10.44 7.69
N GLN A 17 -9.00 9.22 7.15
CA GLN A 17 -8.84 8.03 7.97
C GLN A 17 -7.42 7.47 7.95
N SER A 18 -6.48 8.21 7.38
CA SER A 18 -5.11 7.71 7.29
C SER A 18 -4.42 7.76 8.64
N ASP A 19 -3.64 6.71 8.94
CA ASP A 19 -2.80 6.63 10.11
C ASP A 19 -1.56 5.87 9.69
N VAL A 20 -0.47 6.58 9.44
CA VAL A 20 0.74 6.01 8.88
C VAL A 20 1.86 6.09 9.89
N LYS A 21 2.43 4.94 10.23
CA LYS A 21 3.52 4.85 11.22
C LYS A 21 4.67 4.02 10.70
N ARG A 22 5.88 4.51 10.90
CA ARG A 22 7.12 3.78 10.59
C ARG A 22 7.11 3.19 9.18
N SER A 23 6.62 3.96 8.22
CA SER A 23 6.45 3.46 6.86
C SER A 23 7.03 4.44 5.85
N PHE A 24 7.41 3.90 4.70
CA PHE A 24 7.83 4.71 3.57
C PHE A 24 6.68 4.77 2.57
N VAL A 25 6.30 5.97 2.16
CA VAL A 25 5.20 6.15 1.20
C VAL A 25 5.72 6.97 0.02
N ALA A 26 5.66 6.38 -1.16
CA ALA A 26 6.15 7.03 -2.37
C ALA A 26 5.12 8.01 -2.93
N ASN A 27 5.56 8.83 -3.88
CA ASN A 27 4.70 9.83 -4.50
C ASN A 27 3.53 9.18 -5.23
N GLY A 28 2.42 9.88 -5.30
CA GLY A 28 1.24 9.43 -6.01
C GLY A 28 0.35 8.46 -5.24
N ALA A 29 0.82 7.96 -4.10
CA ALA A 29 0.01 7.05 -3.30
C ALA A 29 -1.15 7.80 -2.64
N ILE A 30 -2.26 7.11 -2.45
CA ILE A 30 -3.44 7.67 -1.78
C ILE A 30 -3.75 6.77 -0.60
N ILE A 31 -3.67 7.31 0.60
CA ILE A 31 -3.81 6.54 1.83
C ILE A 31 -5.06 6.99 2.57
N ASN A 32 -5.98 6.09 2.81
CA ASN A 32 -7.17 6.36 3.61
C ASN A 32 -7.39 5.25 4.64
N GLY A 33 -6.33 4.63 5.08
CA GLY A 33 -6.38 3.58 6.08
C GLY A 33 -5.15 3.60 6.96
N THR A 34 -4.95 2.54 7.72
CA THR A 34 -3.82 2.39 8.63
C THR A 34 -2.67 1.69 7.92
N VAL A 35 -1.48 2.27 7.99
CA VAL A 35 -0.26 1.70 7.41
C VAL A 35 0.81 1.69 8.49
N GLU A 36 1.40 0.51 8.75
CA GLU A 36 2.38 0.33 9.81
C GLU A 36 3.53 -0.54 9.35
N ASN A 37 4.77 -0.10 9.58
CA ASN A 37 5.98 -0.85 9.23
C ASN A 37 5.96 -1.36 7.79
N SER A 38 5.52 -0.53 6.85
CA SER A 38 5.30 -0.99 5.49
C SER A 38 6.01 -0.10 4.49
N ILE A 39 6.20 -0.62 3.29
CA ILE A 39 6.76 0.13 2.18
C ILE A 39 5.66 0.24 1.12
N ILE A 40 5.26 1.47 0.82
CA ILE A 40 4.16 1.75 -0.09
C ILE A 40 4.74 2.38 -1.35
N GLY A 41 4.60 1.69 -2.46
CA GLY A 41 5.13 2.14 -3.74
C GLY A 41 4.32 3.26 -4.37
N ARG A 42 4.73 3.66 -5.57
CA ARG A 42 4.09 4.78 -6.27
C ARG A 42 2.69 4.40 -6.71
N ASP A 43 1.79 5.36 -6.63
CA ASP A 43 0.41 5.19 -7.12
C ASP A 43 -0.36 4.07 -6.46
N VAL A 44 0.04 3.66 -5.27
CA VAL A 44 -0.69 2.67 -4.49
C VAL A 44 -1.91 3.34 -3.88
N VAL A 45 -3.04 2.64 -3.87
CA VAL A 45 -4.28 3.14 -3.26
C VAL A 45 -4.64 2.24 -2.09
N ILE A 46 -4.79 2.84 -0.92
CA ILE A 46 -5.23 2.13 0.28
C ILE A 46 -6.58 2.72 0.68
N GLY A 47 -7.62 1.90 0.60
CA GLY A 47 -8.97 2.33 0.80
C GLY A 47 -9.35 2.60 2.25
N SER A 48 -10.52 3.18 2.43
CA SER A 48 -11.03 3.60 3.72
C SER A 48 -11.10 2.42 4.69
N GLY A 49 -10.53 2.59 5.88
CA GLY A 49 -10.59 1.57 6.92
C GLY A 49 -9.72 0.35 6.69
N ALA A 50 -8.95 0.31 5.60
CA ALA A 50 -8.02 -0.79 5.37
C ALA A 50 -6.87 -0.73 6.37
N ILE A 51 -6.30 -1.89 6.69
CA ILE A 51 -5.18 -2.00 7.60
C ILE A 51 -4.06 -2.75 6.89
N VAL A 52 -2.86 -2.14 6.85
CA VAL A 52 -1.71 -2.70 6.17
C VAL A 52 -0.56 -2.68 7.16
N ARG A 53 -0.06 -3.86 7.54
CA ARG A 53 1.02 -4.00 8.51
C ARG A 53 2.11 -4.93 8.00
N ASN A 54 3.36 -4.49 8.13
CA ASN A 54 4.53 -5.28 7.73
C ASN A 54 4.42 -5.77 6.28
N CYS A 55 3.95 -4.89 5.40
CA CYS A 55 3.70 -5.23 4.00
C CYS A 55 4.62 -4.45 3.08
N ILE A 56 4.79 -4.98 1.88
CA ILE A 56 5.47 -4.28 0.80
C ILE A 56 4.51 -4.24 -0.37
N LEU A 57 4.10 -3.05 -0.78
CA LEU A 57 3.16 -2.86 -1.88
C LEU A 57 3.89 -2.15 -3.01
N PHE A 58 4.03 -2.84 -4.14
CA PHE A 58 4.70 -2.27 -5.30
C PHE A 58 3.77 -1.34 -6.07
N SER A 59 4.31 -0.66 -7.07
CA SER A 59 3.60 0.40 -7.79
C SER A 59 2.23 -0.05 -8.30
N GLY A 60 1.23 0.79 -8.11
CA GLY A 60 -0.10 0.57 -8.64
C GLY A 60 -0.94 -0.47 -7.90
N ALA A 61 -0.44 -1.03 -6.81
CA ALA A 61 -1.22 -1.98 -6.03
C ALA A 61 -2.41 -1.26 -5.39
N VAL A 62 -3.53 -1.97 -5.27
CA VAL A 62 -4.76 -1.42 -4.72
C VAL A 62 -5.26 -2.29 -3.57
N VAL A 63 -5.49 -1.67 -2.43
CA VAL A 63 -6.10 -2.31 -1.28
C VAL A 63 -7.48 -1.69 -1.10
N ASP A 64 -8.53 -2.47 -1.32
CA ASP A 64 -9.90 -1.96 -1.24
C ASP A 64 -10.30 -1.67 0.21
N PRO A 65 -11.36 -0.88 0.40
CA PRO A 65 -11.78 -0.49 1.75
C PRO A 65 -12.02 -1.69 2.66
N GLY A 66 -11.56 -1.56 3.90
CA GLY A 66 -11.80 -2.55 4.93
C GLY A 66 -10.94 -3.80 4.86
N ALA A 67 -10.06 -3.92 3.87
CA ALA A 67 -9.17 -5.08 3.78
C ALA A 67 -8.08 -5.01 4.86
N HIS A 68 -7.69 -6.16 5.38
CA HIS A 68 -6.64 -6.25 6.39
C HIS A 68 -5.50 -7.09 5.84
N LEU A 69 -4.30 -6.53 5.80
CA LEU A 69 -3.13 -7.22 5.29
C LEU A 69 -2.03 -7.21 6.36
N GLU A 70 -1.45 -8.38 6.60
CA GLU A 70 -0.32 -8.50 7.50
C GLU A 70 0.71 -9.45 6.91
N ASN A 71 1.95 -9.01 6.84
CA ASN A 71 3.04 -9.80 6.24
C ASN A 71 2.71 -10.24 4.82
N VAL A 72 2.30 -9.27 3.98
CA VAL A 72 1.90 -9.51 2.59
C VAL A 72 2.79 -8.69 1.67
N ILE A 73 3.20 -9.29 0.56
CA ILE A 73 3.91 -8.59 -0.50
C ILE A 73 2.98 -8.56 -1.71
N MET A 74 2.59 -7.37 -2.15
CA MET A 74 1.77 -7.18 -3.34
C MET A 74 2.63 -6.68 -4.48
N ASP A 75 2.70 -7.45 -5.55
CA ASP A 75 3.46 -7.03 -6.73
C ASP A 75 2.69 -5.95 -7.49
N LYS A 76 3.29 -5.43 -8.56
CA LYS A 76 2.74 -4.29 -9.29
C LYS A 76 1.33 -4.54 -9.76
N SER A 77 0.49 -3.54 -9.61
CA SER A 77 -0.88 -3.54 -10.13
C SER A 77 -1.75 -4.70 -9.63
N SER A 78 -1.38 -5.31 -8.53
CA SER A 78 -2.22 -6.33 -7.91
C SER A 78 -3.29 -5.66 -7.06
N LYS A 79 -4.34 -6.40 -6.73
CA LYS A 79 -5.48 -5.84 -6.01
C LYS A 79 -6.03 -6.81 -4.98
N VAL A 80 -6.40 -6.28 -3.83
CA VAL A 80 -7.08 -7.04 -2.77
C VAL A 80 -8.49 -6.47 -2.62
N HIS A 81 -9.50 -7.36 -2.69
CA HIS A 81 -10.90 -6.95 -2.56
C HIS A 81 -11.22 -6.44 -1.16
N ARG A 82 -12.33 -5.70 -1.06
CA ARG A 82 -12.75 -5.11 0.19
C ARG A 82 -12.96 -6.17 1.27
N GLN A 83 -12.67 -5.77 2.50
CA GLN A 83 -12.92 -6.56 3.71
C GLN A 83 -12.25 -7.94 3.73
N LEU A 84 -11.35 -8.21 2.81
CA LEU A 84 -10.62 -9.46 2.80
C LEU A 84 -9.49 -9.38 3.83
N GLU A 85 -9.26 -10.47 4.57
CA GLU A 85 -8.17 -10.53 5.52
C GLU A 85 -7.12 -11.51 5.03
N LEU A 86 -5.89 -11.01 4.89
CA LEU A 86 -4.77 -11.82 4.41
C LEU A 86 -3.63 -11.72 5.41
N HIS A 87 -3.15 -12.86 5.87
CA HIS A 87 -2.06 -12.92 6.83
C HIS A 87 -0.99 -13.87 6.34
N GLY A 88 0.21 -13.35 6.11
CA GLY A 88 1.37 -14.19 5.88
C GLY A 88 2.14 -14.37 7.17
N GLU A 89 3.21 -15.16 7.14
CA GLU A 89 4.10 -15.32 8.27
C GLU A 89 5.23 -14.31 8.18
N TYR A 90 5.80 -13.93 9.30
CA TYR A 90 6.87 -12.94 9.32
C TYR A 90 8.06 -13.37 8.45
N ASP A 91 8.44 -14.64 8.52
CA ASP A 91 9.56 -15.19 7.77
C ASP A 91 9.13 -15.84 6.46
N SER A 92 7.85 -15.83 6.14
CA SER A 92 7.30 -16.40 4.93
C SER A 92 6.08 -15.59 4.51
N PRO A 93 6.29 -14.37 4.00
CA PRO A 93 5.16 -13.49 3.66
C PRO A 93 4.31 -14.06 2.53
N LEU A 94 3.04 -13.71 2.56
CA LEU A 94 2.13 -14.05 1.48
C LEU A 94 2.44 -13.18 0.27
N TYR A 95 2.64 -13.79 -0.90
CA TYR A 95 2.99 -13.04 -2.10
C TYR A 95 1.80 -13.02 -3.08
N ILE A 96 1.44 -11.83 -3.54
CA ILE A 96 0.41 -11.63 -4.54
C ILE A 96 1.07 -11.18 -5.82
N LYS A 97 0.89 -11.94 -6.89
CA LYS A 97 1.58 -11.73 -8.15
C LYS A 97 1.13 -10.47 -8.85
N GLU A 98 1.98 -9.98 -9.73
CA GLU A 98 1.67 -8.81 -10.56
C GLU A 98 0.35 -9.00 -11.29
N GLY A 99 -0.53 -8.01 -11.19
CA GLY A 99 -1.80 -8.01 -11.87
C GLY A 99 -2.89 -8.90 -11.28
N ASP A 100 -2.56 -9.68 -10.25
CA ASP A 100 -3.56 -10.57 -9.65
C ASP A 100 -4.58 -9.78 -8.84
N VAL A 101 -5.80 -10.31 -8.81
CA VAL A 101 -6.89 -9.77 -8.00
C VAL A 101 -7.31 -10.86 -7.02
N VAL A 102 -7.23 -10.55 -5.76
CA VAL A 102 -7.51 -11.54 -4.71
C VAL A 102 -8.73 -11.16 -3.90
#